data_479f1293fd0907b76e07320d7be7041c
#
_entry.id   479f1293fd0907b76e07320d7be7041c
#
_cell.length_a   1.000
_cell.length_b   1.000
_cell.length_c   1.000
_cell.angle_alpha   90.00
_cell.angle_beta   90.00
_cell.angle_gamma   90.00
#
_symmetry.space_group_name_H-M   'P 1'
#
loop_
_entity.id
_entity.type
_entity.pdbx_description
1 polymer ?
#
loop_
_entity_poly.entity_id
_entity_poly.type
_entity_poly.pdbx_seq_one_letter_code
_entity_poly.pdbx_strand_id
1 'polypeptide(L)'
;MLDKKYLNSIKKNLLQYAEVRREVIKSSDDALHNAKRAIFAMHRDNMKEAEEKLANSKNLLSSLLKKYAKYSEVTEEGSFKAGLEEYVEASLFYQFLIQ
;
A
#
# COMPACT_ATOMS: atom_id res chain seq x y z
N MET A 1 -19.18 -5.54 36.70
CA MET A 1 -18.41 -6.69 36.16
C MET A 1 -18.71 -6.83 34.67
N LEU A 2 -17.67 -6.89 33.84
CA LEU A 2 -17.86 -7.01 32.40
C LEU A 2 -18.30 -8.42 32.01
N ASP A 3 -19.27 -8.51 31.10
CA ASP A 3 -19.74 -9.78 30.57
C ASP A 3 -18.62 -10.46 29.75
N LYS A 4 -18.48 -11.76 29.93
CA LYS A 4 -17.49 -12.58 29.23
C LYS A 4 -17.66 -12.50 27.70
N LYS A 5 -18.92 -12.50 27.24
CA LYS A 5 -19.24 -12.34 25.81
C LYS A 5 -18.76 -11.00 25.26
N TYR A 6 -18.95 -9.94 26.06
CA TYR A 6 -18.52 -8.59 25.68
C TYR A 6 -17.00 -8.51 25.56
N LEU A 7 -16.27 -9.08 26.52
CA LEU A 7 -14.82 -9.12 26.50
C LEU A 7 -14.30 -9.92 25.32
N ASN A 8 -14.92 -11.07 25.02
CA ASN A 8 -14.52 -11.89 23.87
C ASN A 8 -14.78 -11.17 22.56
N SER A 9 -15.88 -10.42 22.46
CA SER A 9 -16.20 -9.62 21.28
C SER A 9 -15.15 -8.52 21.04
N ILE A 10 -14.76 -7.81 22.11
CA ILE A 10 -13.72 -6.78 22.03
C ILE A 10 -12.41 -7.40 21.57
N LYS A 11 -12.02 -8.53 22.18
CA LYS A 11 -10.77 -9.23 21.83
C LYS A 11 -10.77 -9.65 20.37
N LYS A 12 -11.87 -10.20 19.87
CA LYS A 12 -12.01 -10.61 18.47
C LYS A 12 -11.84 -9.41 17.52
N ASN A 13 -12.49 -8.28 17.85
CA ASN A 13 -12.41 -7.07 17.04
C ASN A 13 -10.99 -6.50 17.00
N LEU A 14 -10.29 -6.52 18.15
CA LEU A 14 -8.91 -6.05 18.24
C LEU A 14 -7.95 -6.92 17.42
N LEU A 15 -8.13 -8.25 17.49
CA LEU A 15 -7.32 -9.18 16.70
C LEU A 15 -7.55 -8.99 15.20
N GLN A 16 -8.81 -8.81 14.80
CA GLN A 16 -9.17 -8.57 13.41
C GLN A 16 -8.56 -7.26 12.89
N TYR A 17 -8.63 -6.21 13.68
CA TYR A 17 -8.02 -4.92 13.36
C TYR A 17 -6.50 -5.06 13.19
N ALA A 18 -5.85 -5.79 14.09
CA ALA A 18 -4.40 -6.01 14.03
C ALA A 18 -4.00 -6.75 12.75
N GLU A 19 -4.80 -7.73 12.31
CA GLU A 19 -4.55 -8.44 11.06
C GLU A 19 -4.67 -7.54 9.84
N VAL A 20 -5.72 -6.72 9.80
CA VAL A 20 -5.94 -5.75 8.72
C VAL A 20 -4.74 -4.80 8.65
N ARG A 21 -4.36 -4.24 9.79
CA ARG A 21 -3.24 -3.29 9.86
C ARG A 21 -1.94 -3.91 9.37
N ARG A 22 -1.69 -5.16 9.76
CA ARG A 22 -0.47 -5.89 9.36
C ARG A 22 -0.42 -6.07 7.85
N GLU A 23 -1.53 -6.45 7.24
CA GLU A 23 -1.62 -6.61 5.78
C GLU A 23 -1.45 -5.27 5.06
N VAL A 24 -2.06 -4.22 5.57
CA VAL A 24 -1.94 -2.87 4.98
C VAL A 24 -0.48 -2.42 5.00
N ILE A 25 0.22 -2.61 6.11
CA ILE A 25 1.63 -2.24 6.23
C ILE A 25 2.48 -3.04 5.25
N LYS A 26 2.29 -4.35 5.20
CA LYS A 26 3.08 -5.22 4.32
C LYS A 26 2.88 -4.87 2.85
N SER A 27 1.64 -4.79 2.41
CA SER A 27 1.34 -4.49 1.00
C SER A 27 1.76 -3.08 0.61
N SER A 28 1.62 -2.12 1.53
CA SER A 28 2.04 -0.74 1.30
C SER A 28 3.56 -0.64 1.18
N ASP A 29 4.30 -1.37 2.00
CA ASP A 29 5.76 -1.42 1.91
C ASP A 29 6.20 -2.06 0.60
N ASP A 30 5.53 -3.12 0.17
CA ASP A 30 5.80 -3.75 -1.14
C ASP A 30 5.53 -2.77 -2.28
N ALA A 31 4.45 -1.99 -2.19
CA ALA A 31 4.12 -0.97 -3.18
C ALA A 31 5.22 0.11 -3.23
N LEU A 32 5.69 0.55 -2.07
CA LEU A 32 6.76 1.54 -1.97
C LEU A 32 8.05 1.02 -2.62
N HIS A 33 8.43 -0.22 -2.33
CA HIS A 33 9.63 -0.83 -2.91
C HIS A 33 9.52 -1.00 -4.42
N ASN A 34 8.33 -1.37 -4.93
CA ASN A 34 8.12 -1.46 -6.37
C ASN A 34 8.24 -0.08 -7.04
N ALA A 35 7.69 0.96 -6.42
CA ALA A 35 7.82 2.32 -6.94
C ALA A 35 9.28 2.78 -6.99
N LYS A 36 10.06 2.49 -5.95
CA LYS A 36 11.50 2.79 -5.93
C LYS A 36 12.25 2.04 -7.01
N ARG A 37 11.95 0.75 -7.20
CA ARG A 37 12.56 -0.05 -8.26
C ARG A 37 12.22 0.49 -9.65
N ALA A 38 11.01 1.02 -9.82
CA ALA A 38 10.62 1.68 -11.06
C ALA A 38 11.53 2.88 -11.34
N ILE A 39 11.79 3.70 -10.33
CA ILE A 39 12.68 4.87 -10.46
C ILE A 39 14.09 4.42 -10.83
N PHE A 40 14.62 3.40 -10.16
CA PHE A 40 15.95 2.86 -10.50
C PHE A 40 16.00 2.32 -11.93
N ALA A 41 14.94 1.64 -12.38
CA ALA A 41 14.85 1.15 -13.75
C ALA A 41 14.88 2.30 -14.75
N MET A 42 14.19 3.40 -14.45
CA MET A 42 14.21 4.61 -15.29
C MET A 42 15.60 5.20 -15.41
N HIS A 43 16.37 5.21 -14.32
CA HIS A 43 17.75 5.69 -14.33
C HIS A 43 18.68 4.82 -15.19
N ARG A 44 18.35 3.55 -15.37
CA ARG A 44 19.07 2.64 -16.24
C ARG A 44 18.51 2.58 -17.66
N ASP A 45 17.60 3.47 -17.99
CA ASP A 45 16.89 3.47 -19.26
C ASP A 45 16.12 2.18 -19.55
N ASN A 46 15.75 1.44 -18.50
CA ASN A 46 14.94 0.24 -18.64
C ASN A 46 13.47 0.59 -18.42
N MET A 47 12.86 1.19 -19.43
CA MET A 47 11.49 1.69 -19.32
C MET A 47 10.46 0.56 -19.21
N LYS A 48 10.75 -0.60 -19.80
CA LYS A 48 9.85 -1.76 -19.70
C LYS A 48 9.75 -2.25 -18.25
N GLU A 49 10.88 -2.39 -17.57
CA GLU A 49 10.91 -2.77 -16.16
C GLU A 49 10.22 -1.70 -15.30
N ALA A 50 10.45 -0.42 -15.62
CA ALA A 50 9.82 0.67 -14.91
C ALA A 50 8.29 0.58 -14.98
N GLU A 51 7.75 0.33 -16.17
CA GLU A 51 6.30 0.16 -16.37
C GLU A 51 5.75 -1.01 -15.55
N GLU A 52 6.47 -2.14 -15.55
CA GLU A 52 6.09 -3.32 -14.78
C GLU A 52 6.05 -3.02 -13.29
N LYS A 53 7.08 -2.36 -12.77
CA LYS A 53 7.15 -2.03 -11.34
C LYS A 53 6.11 -1.01 -10.93
N LEU A 54 5.82 -0.02 -11.79
CA LEU A 54 4.73 0.93 -11.54
C LEU A 54 3.38 0.23 -11.49
N ALA A 55 3.13 -0.70 -12.41
CA ALA A 55 1.89 -1.46 -12.42
C ALA A 55 1.75 -2.30 -11.15
N ASN A 56 2.83 -2.95 -10.70
CA ASN A 56 2.83 -3.73 -9.47
C ASN A 56 2.48 -2.84 -8.25
N SER A 57 3.11 -1.67 -8.15
CA SER A 57 2.86 -0.73 -7.07
C SER A 57 1.40 -0.28 -7.06
N LYS A 58 0.89 0.13 -8.22
CA LYS A 58 -0.50 0.56 -8.38
C LYS A 58 -1.47 -0.54 -7.96
N ASN A 59 -1.23 -1.76 -8.41
CA ASN A 59 -2.11 -2.90 -8.13
C ASN A 59 -2.16 -3.21 -6.64
N LEU A 60 -1.02 -3.16 -5.96
CA LEU A 60 -0.96 -3.38 -4.50
C LEU A 60 -1.79 -2.34 -3.75
N LEU A 61 -1.61 -1.06 -4.08
CA LEU A 61 -2.36 0.02 -3.44
C LEU A 61 -3.86 -0.05 -3.74
N SER A 62 -4.21 -0.29 -5.00
CA SER A 62 -5.61 -0.41 -5.43
C SER A 62 -6.30 -1.59 -4.77
N SER A 63 -5.61 -2.71 -4.62
CA SER A 63 -6.15 -3.91 -3.97
C SER A 63 -6.47 -3.64 -2.50
N LEU A 64 -5.59 -2.90 -1.80
CA LEU A 64 -5.84 -2.52 -0.42
C LEU A 64 -7.10 -1.66 -0.29
N LEU A 65 -7.25 -0.68 -1.17
CA LEU A 65 -8.42 0.21 -1.16
C LEU A 65 -9.71 -0.55 -1.41
N LYS A 66 -9.69 -1.50 -2.33
CA LYS A 66 -10.86 -2.32 -2.64
C LYS A 66 -11.20 -3.29 -1.51
N LYS A 67 -10.18 -4.00 -1.00
CA LYS A 67 -10.36 -5.02 0.03
C LYS A 67 -10.87 -4.43 1.34
N TYR A 68 -10.36 -3.25 1.71
CA TYR A 68 -10.67 -2.61 2.98
C TYR A 68 -11.45 -1.31 2.83
N ALA A 69 -12.37 -1.26 1.85
CA ALA A 69 -13.16 -0.06 1.56
C ALA A 69 -13.95 0.45 2.78
N LYS A 70 -14.30 -0.45 3.71
CA LYS A 70 -15.04 -0.11 4.93
C LYS A 70 -14.17 0.42 6.06
N TYR A 71 -12.85 0.35 5.90
CA TYR A 71 -11.89 0.75 6.95
C TYR A 71 -11.20 2.05 6.55
N SER A 72 -11.70 3.17 7.09
CA SER A 72 -11.10 4.49 6.84
C SER A 72 -9.66 4.56 7.35
N GLU A 73 -9.31 3.72 8.31
CA GLU A 73 -7.97 3.66 8.91
C GLU A 73 -6.88 3.28 7.90
N VAL A 74 -7.23 2.60 6.82
CA VAL A 74 -6.27 2.19 5.78
C VAL A 74 -5.60 3.42 5.17
N THR A 75 -6.38 4.43 4.78
CA THR A 75 -5.84 5.65 4.17
C THR A 75 -5.09 6.53 5.17
N GLU A 76 -5.32 6.32 6.47
CA GLU A 76 -4.64 7.05 7.53
C GLU A 76 -3.34 6.36 7.97
N GLU A 77 -3.12 5.10 7.57
CA GLU A 77 -1.90 4.39 7.93
C GLU A 77 -0.68 5.04 7.26
N GLY A 78 0.35 5.31 8.07
CA GLY A 78 1.57 5.95 7.58
C GLY A 78 2.26 5.21 6.45
N SER A 79 2.28 3.88 6.51
CA SER A 79 2.87 3.05 5.46
C SER A 79 2.11 3.19 4.15
N PHE A 80 0.78 3.27 4.20
CA PHE A 80 -0.04 3.47 3.01
C PHE A 80 0.24 4.83 2.38
N LYS A 81 0.29 5.87 3.19
CA LYS A 81 0.59 7.23 2.70
C LYS A 81 1.97 7.29 2.05
N ALA A 82 2.97 6.68 2.69
CA ALA A 82 4.33 6.64 2.14
C ALA A 82 4.39 5.88 0.81
N GLY A 83 3.71 4.75 0.72
CA GLY A 83 3.64 3.96 -0.51
C GLY A 83 2.96 4.74 -1.65
N LEU A 84 1.87 5.41 -1.33
CA LEU A 84 1.14 6.23 -2.30
C LEU A 84 1.99 7.41 -2.80
N GLU A 85 2.67 8.10 -1.88
CA GLU A 85 3.56 9.22 -2.25
C GLU A 85 4.67 8.76 -3.19
N GLU A 86 5.32 7.64 -2.88
CA GLU A 86 6.40 7.11 -3.70
C GLU A 86 5.88 6.69 -5.07
N TYR A 87 4.70 6.08 -5.13
CA TYR A 87 4.07 5.71 -6.39
C TYR A 87 3.78 6.96 -7.24
N VAL A 88 3.24 8.02 -6.63
CA VAL A 88 2.93 9.26 -7.34
C VAL A 88 4.23 9.89 -7.89
N GLU A 89 5.28 9.95 -7.08
CA GLU A 89 6.58 10.48 -7.51
C GLU A 89 7.13 9.68 -8.69
N ALA A 90 7.10 8.36 -8.60
CA ALA A 90 7.59 7.49 -9.66
C ALA A 90 6.77 7.67 -10.95
N SER A 91 5.46 7.80 -10.82
CA SER A 91 4.56 8.00 -11.97
C SER A 91 4.82 9.34 -12.66
N LEU A 92 5.03 10.40 -11.88
CA LEU A 92 5.34 11.71 -12.42
C LEU A 92 6.69 11.72 -13.14
N PHE A 93 7.68 11.05 -12.57
CA PHE A 93 8.99 10.94 -13.20
C PHE A 93 8.90 10.16 -14.52
N TYR A 94 8.13 9.08 -14.54
CA TYR A 94 7.88 8.30 -15.75
C TYR A 94 7.22 9.18 -16.83
N GLN A 95 6.19 9.91 -16.46
CA GLN A 95 5.49 10.81 -17.39
C GLN A 95 6.44 11.87 -17.97
N PHE A 96 7.31 12.39 -17.14
CA PHE A 96 8.32 13.37 -17.58
C PHE A 96 9.26 12.77 -18.62
N LEU A 97 9.71 11.53 -18.40
CA LEU A 97 10.69 10.89 -19.29
C LEU A 97 10.11 10.50 -20.64
N ILE A 98 8.82 10.20 -20.73
CA ILE A 98 8.19 9.76 -21.98
C ILE A 98 7.60 10.91 -22.81
N GLN A 99 7.67 12.13 -22.31
CA GLN A 99 7.19 13.29 -23.05
C GLN A 99 8.05 13.61 -24.26
#